data_a190b8195611dfe550794b3dfded041e
#
_entry.id   a190b8195611dfe550794b3dfded041e
#
_cell.length_a   1.000
_cell.length_b   1.000
_cell.length_c   1.000
_cell.angle_alpha   90.00
_cell.angle_beta   90.00
_cell.angle_gamma   90.00
#
_symmetry.space_group_name_H-M   'P 1'
#
loop_
_entity.id
_entity.type
_entity.pdbx_description
1 polymer ?
#
loop_
_entity_poly.entity_id
_entity_poly.type
_entity_poly.pdbx_seq_one_letter_code
_entity_poly.pdbx_strand_id
1 'polypeptide(L)'
;CVFLLYLCAIGVLNVSSLASNSKFYGFLPFKAFTSKYIGMTLFLFIVCLVGIFLAVKSYIFDHEKGFGLSVGSKKEKGYSRWTTDAEFKKGLEVVNIKDQTIPAAGIALYSKKGKMWVDNGEDHWLVMGATGSGKTVIVAKPMIKLLAKHNESMILTDPKGELYEETAALLKDEGYNIITLNFRDPQHGNAWNPMSLPYQLYKDGNTDKAIELLDDLALNILYEEKSSGDPFWEKTAADYFTGLALGLFEDA
;
A
#
# COMPACT_ATOMS: atom_id res chain seq x y z
N CYS A 1 -15.68 -44.91 -8.73
CA CYS A 1 -17.06 -45.13 -8.25
C CYS A 1 -17.35 -46.61 -7.95
N VAL A 2 -17.08 -47.56 -8.88
CA VAL A 2 -17.39 -48.99 -8.68
C VAL A 2 -16.65 -49.59 -7.48
N PHE A 3 -15.35 -49.31 -7.33
CA PHE A 3 -14.53 -49.76 -6.21
C PHE A 3 -15.02 -49.21 -4.86
N LEU A 4 -15.47 -47.95 -4.81
CA LEU A 4 -16.02 -47.33 -3.61
C LEU A 4 -17.35 -47.99 -3.22
N LEU A 5 -18.22 -48.26 -4.19
CA LEU A 5 -19.49 -48.97 -3.97
C LEU A 5 -19.26 -50.40 -3.41
N TYR A 6 -18.27 -51.09 -3.94
CA TYR A 6 -17.81 -52.38 -3.44
C TYR A 6 -17.36 -52.33 -1.97
N LEU A 7 -16.51 -51.33 -1.62
CA LEU A 7 -16.07 -51.14 -0.24
C LEU A 7 -17.21 -50.79 0.72
N CYS A 8 -18.15 -49.96 0.31
CA CYS A 8 -19.32 -49.62 1.10
C CYS A 8 -20.23 -50.83 1.31
N ALA A 9 -20.42 -51.65 0.28
CA ALA A 9 -21.21 -52.86 0.35
C ALA A 9 -20.63 -53.87 1.37
N ILE A 10 -19.34 -54.13 1.31
CA ILE A 10 -18.66 -55.01 2.26
C ILE A 10 -18.68 -54.43 3.68
N GLY A 11 -18.45 -53.10 3.82
CA GLY A 11 -18.48 -52.39 5.10
C GLY A 11 -19.85 -52.59 5.80
N VAL A 12 -20.94 -52.33 5.09
CA VAL A 12 -22.30 -52.49 5.62
C VAL A 12 -22.61 -53.91 6.06
N LEU A 13 -22.24 -54.92 5.24
CA LEU A 13 -22.44 -56.32 5.58
C LEU A 13 -21.67 -56.76 6.81
N ASN A 14 -20.40 -56.37 6.92
CA ASN A 14 -19.59 -56.78 8.05
C ASN A 14 -19.97 -56.04 9.34
N VAL A 15 -20.30 -54.75 9.29
CA VAL A 15 -20.79 -53.99 10.45
C VAL A 15 -22.14 -54.57 10.92
N SER A 16 -23.04 -54.86 9.99
CA SER A 16 -24.34 -55.46 10.33
C SER A 16 -24.18 -56.85 10.92
N SER A 17 -23.23 -57.65 10.43
CA SER A 17 -22.91 -58.98 10.95
C SER A 17 -22.33 -58.92 12.35
N LEU A 18 -21.40 -58.01 12.62
CA LEU A 18 -20.82 -57.76 13.95
C LEU A 18 -21.88 -57.28 14.95
N ALA A 19 -22.79 -56.38 14.55
CA ALA A 19 -23.88 -55.90 15.39
C ALA A 19 -24.88 -56.99 15.76
N SER A 20 -25.02 -58.04 14.95
CA SER A 20 -25.87 -59.21 15.22
C SER A 20 -25.15 -60.37 15.91
N ASN A 21 -23.99 -60.14 16.49
CA ASN A 21 -23.16 -61.15 17.17
C ASN A 21 -22.82 -62.38 16.28
N SER A 22 -22.77 -62.18 14.96
CA SER A 22 -22.46 -63.21 13.97
C SER A 22 -20.98 -63.12 13.56
N LYS A 23 -20.48 -64.20 12.95
CA LYS A 23 -19.10 -64.23 12.42
C LYS A 23 -18.94 -63.24 11.27
N PHE A 24 -17.68 -62.82 11.01
CA PHE A 24 -17.28 -61.97 9.89
C PHE A 24 -17.87 -62.49 8.57
N TYR A 25 -18.59 -61.63 7.84
CA TYR A 25 -19.33 -62.02 6.64
C TYR A 25 -18.42 -62.36 5.45
N GLY A 26 -17.24 -61.70 5.37
CA GLY A 26 -16.29 -61.87 4.28
C GLY A 26 -16.33 -60.74 3.25
N PHE A 27 -15.84 -61.04 2.04
CA PHE A 27 -15.58 -60.00 0.99
C PHE A 27 -16.58 -60.06 -0.19
N LEU A 28 -17.69 -60.87 -0.08
CA LEU A 28 -18.69 -60.97 -1.15
C LEU A 28 -19.79 -59.92 -1.00
N PRO A 29 -19.94 -58.98 -1.96
CA PRO A 29 -20.85 -57.84 -1.81
C PRO A 29 -22.32 -58.13 -2.15
N PHE A 30 -22.61 -59.28 -2.72
CA PHE A 30 -23.94 -59.54 -3.35
C PHE A 30 -25.15 -59.37 -2.40
N LYS A 31 -25.00 -59.72 -1.14
CA LYS A 31 -26.10 -59.57 -0.16
C LYS A 31 -26.37 -58.11 0.24
N ALA A 32 -25.42 -57.18 0.03
CA ALA A 32 -25.63 -55.76 0.30
C ALA A 32 -26.71 -55.15 -0.62
N PHE A 33 -26.95 -55.76 -1.75
CA PHE A 33 -27.94 -55.31 -2.74
C PHE A 33 -29.32 -55.96 -2.54
N THR A 34 -29.53 -56.73 -1.46
CA THR A 34 -30.82 -57.16 -1.06
C THR A 34 -31.66 -56.06 -0.42
N SER A 35 -32.97 -56.12 -0.51
CA SER A 35 -33.94 -55.16 0.00
C SER A 35 -33.66 -54.70 1.43
N LYS A 36 -33.06 -55.52 2.27
CA LYS A 36 -32.74 -55.26 3.67
C LYS A 36 -31.54 -54.29 3.84
N TYR A 37 -30.53 -54.36 2.97
CA TYR A 37 -29.27 -53.65 3.14
C TYR A 37 -28.98 -52.56 2.07
N ILE A 38 -29.79 -52.56 1.01
CA ILE A 38 -29.56 -51.67 -0.14
C ILE A 38 -29.64 -50.20 0.25
N GLY A 39 -30.60 -49.80 1.10
CA GLY A 39 -30.76 -48.42 1.56
C GLY A 39 -29.55 -47.94 2.35
N MET A 40 -29.01 -48.77 3.25
CA MET A 40 -27.84 -48.43 4.08
C MET A 40 -26.57 -48.40 3.25
N THR A 41 -26.44 -49.26 2.26
CA THR A 41 -25.30 -49.27 1.32
C THR A 41 -25.27 -48.03 0.44
N LEU A 42 -26.43 -47.66 -0.13
CA LEU A 42 -26.56 -46.44 -0.94
C LEU A 42 -26.32 -45.16 -0.11
N PHE A 43 -26.87 -45.11 1.11
CA PHE A 43 -26.64 -43.99 2.01
C PHE A 43 -25.14 -43.80 2.31
N LEU A 44 -24.46 -44.89 2.73
CA LEU A 44 -23.02 -44.83 3.00
C LEU A 44 -22.20 -44.43 1.76
N PHE A 45 -22.60 -44.97 0.59
CA PHE A 45 -21.95 -44.64 -0.70
C PHE A 45 -22.08 -43.14 -1.04
N ILE A 46 -23.28 -42.55 -0.86
CA ILE A 46 -23.52 -41.12 -1.09
C ILE A 46 -22.71 -40.29 -0.12
N VAL A 47 -22.66 -40.65 1.17
CA VAL A 47 -21.87 -39.93 2.18
C VAL A 47 -20.37 -39.95 1.82
N CYS A 48 -19.85 -41.11 1.41
CA CYS A 48 -18.46 -41.23 0.97
C CYS A 48 -18.19 -40.43 -0.31
N LEU A 49 -19.08 -40.41 -1.28
CA LEU A 49 -18.97 -39.60 -2.50
C LEU A 49 -18.93 -38.10 -2.18
N VAL A 50 -19.82 -37.64 -1.30
CA VAL A 50 -19.86 -36.25 -0.87
C VAL A 50 -18.56 -35.91 -0.13
N GLY A 51 -18.09 -36.80 0.75
CA GLY A 51 -16.78 -36.57 1.44
C GLY A 51 -15.61 -36.48 0.49
N ILE A 52 -15.51 -37.37 -0.48
CA ILE A 52 -14.47 -37.33 -1.52
C ILE A 52 -14.60 -36.06 -2.36
N PHE A 53 -15.83 -35.72 -2.77
CA PHE A 53 -16.05 -34.47 -3.55
C PHE A 53 -15.62 -33.23 -2.78
N LEU A 54 -15.93 -33.14 -1.48
CA LEU A 54 -15.51 -32.02 -0.64
C LEU A 54 -13.98 -31.96 -0.47
N ALA A 55 -13.33 -33.12 -0.31
CA ALA A 55 -11.89 -33.23 -0.19
C ALA A 55 -11.14 -32.85 -1.49
N VAL A 56 -11.67 -33.31 -2.63
CA VAL A 56 -11.05 -33.09 -3.95
C VAL A 56 -11.39 -31.69 -4.52
N LYS A 57 -12.55 -31.14 -4.14
CA LYS A 57 -12.96 -29.80 -4.56
C LYS A 57 -11.93 -28.72 -4.22
N SER A 58 -11.26 -28.81 -3.05
CA SER A 58 -10.20 -27.88 -2.67
C SER A 58 -8.92 -27.99 -3.51
N TYR A 59 -8.74 -29.12 -4.20
CA TYR A 59 -7.59 -29.40 -5.07
C TYR A 59 -7.82 -29.03 -6.54
N ILE A 60 -9.07 -29.16 -7.01
CA ILE A 60 -9.45 -28.94 -8.43
C ILE A 60 -9.83 -27.47 -8.67
N PHE A 61 -10.42 -26.80 -7.69
CA PHE A 61 -10.79 -25.40 -7.82
C PHE A 61 -9.71 -24.51 -7.20
N ASP A 62 -8.85 -24.00 -8.06
CA ASP A 62 -7.81 -23.06 -7.71
C ASP A 62 -8.39 -21.81 -7.03
N HIS A 63 -7.85 -21.47 -5.88
CA HIS A 63 -8.34 -20.38 -5.02
C HIS A 63 -8.21 -18.98 -5.65
N GLU A 64 -7.41 -18.83 -6.69
CA GLU A 64 -7.24 -17.56 -7.40
C GLU A 64 -8.47 -17.14 -8.20
N LYS A 65 -9.36 -18.05 -8.51
CA LYS A 65 -10.59 -17.79 -9.29
C LYS A 65 -11.87 -17.62 -8.47
N GLY A 66 -11.81 -17.63 -7.16
CA GLY A 66 -12.91 -17.18 -6.28
C GLY A 66 -14.08 -18.18 -6.06
N PHE A 67 -13.98 -19.43 -6.47
CA PHE A 67 -15.01 -20.46 -6.28
C PHE A 67 -14.51 -21.63 -5.43
N GLY A 68 -14.28 -21.41 -4.14
CA GLY A 68 -13.88 -22.50 -3.25
C GLY A 68 -14.43 -22.34 -1.83
N LEU A 69 -15.12 -23.37 -1.31
CA LEU A 69 -15.38 -23.49 0.13
C LEU A 69 -14.12 -24.06 0.79
N SER A 70 -13.34 -23.22 1.48
CA SER A 70 -12.25 -23.69 2.33
C SER A 70 -12.77 -24.00 3.73
N VAL A 71 -12.77 -25.27 4.09
CA VAL A 71 -12.95 -25.71 5.48
C VAL A 71 -11.56 -25.67 6.12
N GLY A 72 -11.26 -24.60 6.84
CA GLY A 72 -9.99 -24.39 7.53
C GLY A 72 -9.60 -22.93 7.50
N SER A 73 -9.22 -22.37 8.62
CA SER A 73 -8.76 -20.98 8.72
C SER A 73 -7.38 -20.86 8.08
N LYS A 74 -7.29 -20.40 6.83
CA LYS A 74 -6.02 -20.04 6.18
C LYS A 74 -5.36 -18.78 6.78
N LYS A 75 -5.94 -18.21 7.84
CA LYS A 75 -5.46 -16.98 8.49
C LYS A 75 -4.23 -17.17 9.39
N GLU A 76 -3.85 -18.39 9.72
CA GLU A 76 -2.76 -18.66 10.69
C GLU A 76 -1.35 -18.38 10.18
N LYS A 77 -1.15 -18.21 8.86
CA LYS A 77 0.20 -17.99 8.26
C LYS A 77 0.32 -16.74 7.38
N GLY A 78 -0.57 -15.75 7.55
CA GLY A 78 -0.56 -14.56 6.70
C GLY A 78 -1.02 -14.90 5.27
N TYR A 79 -2.28 -14.70 5.00
CA TYR A 79 -2.85 -14.87 3.66
C TYR A 79 -2.86 -13.53 2.95
N SER A 80 -2.13 -13.42 1.84
CA SER A 80 -2.24 -12.29 0.93
C SER A 80 -3.01 -12.72 -0.32
N ARG A 81 -3.93 -11.88 -0.76
CA ARG A 81 -4.68 -12.01 -2.00
C ARG A 81 -4.83 -10.64 -2.67
N TRP A 82 -5.11 -10.64 -3.93
CA TRP A 82 -5.51 -9.41 -4.60
C TRP A 82 -6.80 -8.87 -4.00
N THR A 83 -6.82 -7.59 -3.72
CA THR A 83 -8.01 -6.90 -3.21
C THR A 83 -9.10 -6.92 -4.27
N THR A 84 -10.35 -7.17 -3.87
CA THR A 84 -11.47 -7.06 -4.79
C THR A 84 -11.78 -5.59 -5.08
N ASP A 85 -12.37 -5.30 -6.25
CA ASP A 85 -12.76 -3.92 -6.63
C ASP A 85 -13.63 -3.23 -5.58
N ALA A 86 -14.49 -3.97 -4.90
CA ALA A 86 -15.37 -3.44 -3.87
C ALA A 86 -14.62 -3.07 -2.58
N GLU A 87 -13.67 -3.91 -2.17
CA GLU A 87 -12.81 -3.64 -1.01
C GLU A 87 -11.84 -2.51 -1.30
N PHE A 88 -11.23 -2.50 -2.49
CA PHE A 88 -10.31 -1.46 -2.93
C PHE A 88 -10.96 -0.07 -2.89
N LYS A 89 -12.20 0.03 -3.37
CA LYS A 89 -12.93 1.30 -3.40
C LYS A 89 -13.48 1.75 -2.05
N LYS A 90 -13.58 0.86 -1.08
CA LYS A 90 -14.20 1.17 0.22
C LYS A 90 -13.36 2.11 1.09
N GLY A 91 -12.03 2.09 0.90
CA GLY A 91 -11.08 2.94 1.63
C GLY A 91 -10.68 4.22 0.89
N LEU A 92 -11.28 4.51 -0.28
CA LEU A 92 -10.88 5.63 -1.13
C LEU A 92 -12.03 6.65 -1.26
N GLU A 93 -11.67 7.93 -1.30
CA GLU A 93 -12.61 8.99 -1.59
C GLU A 93 -12.86 9.13 -3.10
N VAL A 94 -14.09 9.45 -3.46
CA VAL A 94 -14.48 9.59 -4.86
C VAL A 94 -14.57 11.05 -5.23
N VAL A 95 -13.74 11.49 -6.15
CA VAL A 95 -13.72 12.87 -6.67
C VAL A 95 -14.10 12.89 -8.14
N ASN A 96 -14.81 13.95 -8.56
CA ASN A 96 -15.09 14.20 -9.96
C ASN A 96 -14.15 15.29 -10.47
N ILE A 97 -13.37 14.99 -11.49
CA ILE A 97 -12.38 15.91 -12.05
C ILE A 97 -12.99 17.20 -12.58
N LYS A 98 -14.28 17.16 -12.97
CA LYS A 98 -14.99 18.32 -13.56
C LYS A 98 -15.48 19.32 -12.53
N ASP A 99 -15.54 18.93 -11.26
CA ASP A 99 -16.01 19.83 -10.21
C ASP A 99 -14.95 20.91 -9.94
N GLN A 100 -15.39 22.12 -9.64
CA GLN A 100 -14.48 23.22 -9.32
C GLN A 100 -13.74 22.96 -8.00
N THR A 101 -14.44 22.46 -7.01
CA THR A 101 -13.89 22.04 -5.72
C THR A 101 -14.13 20.57 -5.51
N ILE A 102 -13.17 19.88 -4.95
CA ILE A 102 -13.22 18.44 -4.69
C ILE A 102 -13.16 18.18 -3.19
N PRO A 103 -13.84 17.12 -2.69
CA PRO A 103 -13.90 16.84 -1.25
C PRO A 103 -12.60 16.27 -0.67
N ALA A 104 -11.71 15.77 -1.51
CA ALA A 104 -10.45 15.16 -1.09
C ALA A 104 -9.40 15.26 -2.19
N ALA A 105 -8.13 15.32 -1.80
CA ALA A 105 -6.99 15.29 -2.71
C ALA A 105 -5.96 14.27 -2.23
N GLY A 106 -5.10 13.80 -3.13
CA GLY A 106 -4.09 12.81 -2.87
C GLY A 106 -3.74 12.01 -4.12
N ILE A 107 -3.23 10.78 -3.93
CA ILE A 107 -2.88 9.93 -5.06
C ILE A 107 -4.13 9.27 -5.67
N ALA A 108 -4.29 9.41 -6.99
CA ALA A 108 -5.38 8.76 -7.71
C ALA A 108 -4.99 7.32 -8.06
N LEU A 109 -5.67 6.35 -7.46
CA LEU A 109 -5.40 4.93 -7.65
C LEU A 109 -6.28 4.28 -8.72
N TYR A 110 -7.45 4.86 -9.00
CA TYR A 110 -8.37 4.33 -10.00
C TYR A 110 -9.15 5.46 -10.65
N SER A 111 -9.43 5.34 -11.95
CA SER A 111 -10.22 6.32 -12.69
C SER A 111 -11.22 5.64 -13.62
N LYS A 112 -12.48 6.10 -13.62
CA LYS A 112 -13.53 5.58 -14.50
C LYS A 112 -14.60 6.64 -14.76
N LYS A 113 -14.90 6.88 -16.02
CA LYS A 113 -15.99 7.78 -16.46
C LYS A 113 -15.94 9.19 -15.82
N GLY A 114 -14.75 9.79 -15.72
CA GLY A 114 -14.55 11.13 -15.16
C GLY A 114 -14.53 11.20 -13.63
N LYS A 115 -14.71 10.07 -12.94
CA LYS A 115 -14.51 9.95 -11.49
C LYS A 115 -13.15 9.36 -11.22
N MET A 116 -12.50 9.83 -10.15
CA MET A 116 -11.27 9.27 -9.63
C MET A 116 -11.50 8.80 -8.19
N TRP A 117 -10.87 7.69 -7.85
CA TRP A 117 -10.78 7.17 -6.49
C TRP A 117 -9.41 7.55 -5.96
N VAL A 118 -9.42 8.37 -4.94
CA VAL A 118 -8.24 9.03 -4.40
C VAL A 118 -7.99 8.51 -2.99
N ASP A 119 -6.75 8.20 -2.70
CA ASP A 119 -6.28 8.00 -1.35
C ASP A 119 -5.84 9.36 -0.79
N ASN A 120 -6.54 9.82 0.26
CA ASN A 120 -6.29 11.05 0.98
C ASN A 120 -5.70 10.82 2.38
N GLY A 121 -5.22 9.61 2.65
CA GLY A 121 -4.55 9.25 3.90
C GLY A 121 -3.17 9.90 4.04
N GLU A 122 -2.61 9.82 5.24
CA GLU A 122 -1.25 10.27 5.56
C GLU A 122 -0.17 9.22 5.20
N ASP A 123 -0.45 8.41 4.18
CA ASP A 123 0.40 7.30 3.78
C ASP A 123 1.58 7.76 2.89
N HIS A 124 2.71 7.10 3.06
CA HIS A 124 3.86 7.26 2.18
C HIS A 124 3.76 6.33 0.97
N TRP A 125 3.83 6.88 -0.23
CA TRP A 125 3.72 6.13 -1.47
C TRP A 125 5.06 6.00 -2.21
N LEU A 126 5.44 4.77 -2.55
CA LEU A 126 6.58 4.48 -3.41
C LEU A 126 6.09 4.02 -4.78
N VAL A 127 6.29 4.86 -5.80
CA VAL A 127 5.91 4.55 -7.19
C VAL A 127 7.14 4.17 -7.99
N MET A 128 7.28 2.90 -8.32
CA MET A 128 8.39 2.37 -9.10
C MET A 128 7.99 2.12 -10.55
N GLY A 129 8.90 2.41 -11.46
CA GLY A 129 8.71 2.15 -12.89
C GLY A 129 9.92 2.60 -13.70
N ALA A 130 10.18 1.96 -14.84
CA ALA A 130 11.25 2.34 -15.76
C ALA A 130 11.02 3.74 -16.37
N THR A 131 12.05 4.30 -16.99
CA THR A 131 11.92 5.54 -17.77
C THR A 131 10.89 5.31 -18.91
N GLY A 132 9.99 6.26 -19.11
CA GLY A 132 8.92 6.15 -20.11
C GLY A 132 7.68 5.34 -19.65
N SER A 133 7.65 4.78 -18.43
CA SER A 133 6.48 4.04 -17.93
C SER A 133 5.26 4.92 -17.59
N GLY A 134 5.37 6.23 -17.75
CA GLY A 134 4.26 7.16 -17.53
C GLY A 134 4.09 7.62 -16.08
N LYS A 135 5.04 7.39 -15.17
CA LYS A 135 4.94 7.82 -13.76
C LYS A 135 4.53 9.29 -13.61
N THR A 136 5.19 10.18 -14.36
CA THR A 136 4.90 11.61 -14.34
C THR A 136 3.48 11.91 -14.81
N VAL A 137 3.05 11.29 -15.90
CA VAL A 137 1.75 11.57 -16.54
C VAL A 137 0.58 10.93 -15.79
N ILE A 138 0.78 9.71 -15.27
CA ILE A 138 -0.30 8.92 -14.66
C ILE A 138 -0.45 9.20 -13.17
N VAL A 139 0.65 9.53 -12.48
CA VAL A 139 0.67 9.71 -11.02
C VAL A 139 0.93 11.17 -10.64
N ALA A 140 2.11 11.73 -10.97
CA ALA A 140 2.51 13.03 -10.46
C ALA A 140 1.60 14.17 -10.93
N LYS A 141 1.33 14.30 -12.22
CA LYS A 141 0.47 15.37 -12.75
C LYS A 141 -0.99 15.30 -12.28
N PRO A 142 -1.66 14.14 -12.27
CA PRO A 142 -2.99 14.04 -11.67
C PRO A 142 -3.00 14.41 -10.19
N MET A 143 -2.00 13.99 -9.42
CA MET A 143 -1.88 14.31 -8.00
C MET A 143 -1.73 15.83 -7.79
N ILE A 144 -0.83 16.50 -8.52
CA ILE A 144 -0.67 17.96 -8.47
C ILE A 144 -1.99 18.67 -8.76
N LYS A 145 -2.71 18.24 -9.79
CA LYS A 145 -4.02 18.85 -10.16
C LYS A 145 -5.09 18.64 -9.09
N LEU A 146 -5.11 17.49 -8.43
CA LEU A 146 -6.03 17.21 -7.34
C LEU A 146 -5.70 18.06 -6.12
N LEU A 147 -4.42 18.11 -5.72
CA LEU A 147 -3.94 18.95 -4.62
C LEU A 147 -4.25 20.43 -4.88
N ALA A 148 -4.04 20.90 -6.12
CA ALA A 148 -4.38 22.26 -6.51
C ALA A 148 -5.87 22.58 -6.34
N LYS A 149 -6.76 21.71 -6.80
CA LYS A 149 -8.21 21.86 -6.64
C LYS A 149 -8.69 21.80 -5.19
N HIS A 150 -7.92 21.19 -4.31
CA HIS A 150 -8.24 21.11 -2.88
C HIS A 150 -7.56 22.21 -2.06
N ASN A 151 -6.78 23.08 -2.71
CA ASN A 151 -5.97 24.15 -2.07
C ASN A 151 -4.91 23.63 -1.09
N GLU A 152 -4.30 22.48 -1.39
CA GLU A 152 -3.22 21.90 -0.60
C GLU A 152 -1.87 22.51 -0.98
N SER A 153 -1.05 22.83 0.03
CA SER A 153 0.35 23.20 -0.20
C SER A 153 1.16 21.98 -0.60
N MET A 154 2.13 22.17 -1.51
CA MET A 154 2.93 21.06 -2.00
C MET A 154 4.40 21.43 -2.17
N ILE A 155 5.28 20.46 -1.95
CA ILE A 155 6.72 20.54 -2.24
C ILE A 155 7.03 19.51 -3.32
N LEU A 156 7.61 19.96 -4.44
CA LEU A 156 7.89 19.12 -5.59
C LEU A 156 9.37 19.12 -5.89
N THR A 157 9.96 17.93 -6.07
CA THR A 157 11.32 17.79 -6.59
C THR A 157 11.24 17.46 -8.07
N ASP A 158 11.71 18.37 -8.92
CA ASP A 158 11.62 18.26 -10.37
C ASP A 158 13.00 18.36 -11.03
N PRO A 159 13.78 17.27 -11.09
CA PRO A 159 15.14 17.29 -11.63
C PRO A 159 15.23 17.65 -13.10
N LYS A 160 14.13 17.55 -13.85
CA LYS A 160 14.07 17.81 -15.30
C LYS A 160 13.37 19.11 -15.67
N GLY A 161 12.60 19.69 -14.75
CA GLY A 161 11.78 20.86 -15.03
C GLY A 161 10.42 20.53 -15.68
N GLU A 162 10.13 19.25 -16.00
CA GLU A 162 8.91 18.83 -16.70
C GLU A 162 7.64 19.16 -15.90
N LEU A 163 7.67 19.01 -14.59
CA LEU A 163 6.50 19.29 -13.73
C LEU A 163 6.23 20.80 -13.70
N TYR A 164 7.28 21.60 -13.53
CA TYR A 164 7.16 23.06 -13.55
C TYR A 164 6.60 23.56 -14.87
N GLU A 165 7.21 23.16 -16.00
CA GLU A 165 6.79 23.59 -17.34
C GLU A 165 5.32 23.28 -17.62
N GLU A 166 4.85 22.11 -17.18
CA GLU A 166 3.50 21.65 -17.52
C GLU A 166 2.41 22.02 -16.50
N THR A 167 2.78 22.39 -15.26
CA THR A 167 1.80 22.64 -14.21
C THR A 167 1.83 24.06 -13.66
N ALA A 168 2.89 24.84 -13.86
CA ALA A 168 3.04 26.15 -13.27
C ALA A 168 1.94 27.14 -13.72
N ALA A 169 1.53 27.10 -15.00
CA ALA A 169 0.48 27.96 -15.49
C ALA A 169 -0.86 27.64 -14.78
N LEU A 170 -1.22 26.38 -14.69
CA LEU A 170 -2.41 25.92 -13.99
C LEU A 170 -2.40 26.33 -12.51
N LEU A 171 -1.28 26.13 -11.82
CA LEU A 171 -1.13 26.48 -10.41
C LEU A 171 -1.27 28.00 -10.18
N LYS A 172 -0.73 28.81 -11.09
CA LYS A 172 -0.92 30.28 -11.04
C LYS A 172 -2.37 30.69 -11.24
N ASP A 173 -3.06 30.04 -12.19
CA ASP A 173 -4.50 30.30 -12.45
C ASP A 173 -5.37 29.91 -11.24
N GLU A 174 -4.97 28.88 -10.48
CA GLU A 174 -5.61 28.48 -9.22
C GLU A 174 -5.17 29.33 -8.01
N GLY A 175 -4.32 30.36 -8.22
CA GLY A 175 -3.92 31.32 -7.18
C GLY A 175 -2.71 30.91 -6.34
N TYR A 176 -1.96 29.90 -6.74
CA TYR A 176 -0.78 29.45 -6.00
C TYR A 176 0.39 30.43 -6.11
N ASN A 177 1.05 30.66 -4.99
CA ASN A 177 2.37 31.26 -4.96
C ASN A 177 3.44 30.20 -5.23
N ILE A 178 4.07 30.25 -6.40
CA ILE A 178 5.06 29.26 -6.81
C ILE A 178 6.46 29.79 -6.48
N ILE A 179 7.17 29.09 -5.60
CA ILE A 179 8.57 29.36 -5.26
C ILE A 179 9.43 28.29 -5.91
N THR A 180 10.33 28.72 -6.79
CA THR A 180 11.22 27.83 -7.53
C THR A 180 12.66 28.00 -7.06
N LEU A 181 13.24 26.95 -6.44
CA LEU A 181 14.66 26.89 -6.12
C LEU A 181 15.40 26.16 -7.26
N ASN A 182 16.06 26.92 -8.13
CA ASN A 182 16.73 26.34 -9.29
C ASN A 182 18.24 26.23 -9.03
N PHE A 183 18.69 25.06 -8.59
CA PHE A 183 20.10 24.78 -8.32
C PHE A 183 20.96 24.58 -9.58
N ARG A 184 20.33 24.34 -10.74
CA ARG A 184 21.06 24.21 -12.02
C ARG A 184 21.34 25.55 -12.66
N ASP A 185 20.40 26.46 -12.54
CA ASP A 185 20.49 27.82 -13.06
C ASP A 185 19.92 28.80 -12.02
N PRO A 186 20.72 29.17 -11.00
CA PRO A 186 20.25 30.00 -9.90
C PRO A 186 19.76 31.40 -10.31
N GLN A 187 20.11 31.84 -11.51
CA GLN A 187 19.66 33.14 -12.03
C GLN A 187 18.19 33.11 -12.48
N HIS A 188 17.66 31.91 -12.76
CA HIS A 188 16.27 31.69 -13.18
C HIS A 188 15.43 30.98 -12.10
N GLY A 189 15.51 31.47 -10.87
CA GLY A 189 14.76 30.96 -9.73
C GLY A 189 14.51 32.02 -8.67
N ASN A 190 13.81 31.67 -7.62
CA ASN A 190 13.65 32.54 -6.46
C ASN A 190 14.92 32.49 -5.61
N ALA A 191 15.35 33.65 -5.12
CA ALA A 191 16.41 33.70 -4.13
C ALA A 191 15.92 33.14 -2.78
N TRP A 192 16.75 32.34 -2.16
CA TRP A 192 16.53 31.87 -0.80
C TRP A 192 17.77 32.11 0.04
N ASN A 193 17.58 32.85 1.14
CA ASN A 193 18.61 33.06 2.14
C ASN A 193 18.31 32.24 3.39
N PRO A 194 19.06 31.15 3.67
CA PRO A 194 18.83 30.30 4.82
C PRO A 194 18.99 31.01 6.17
N MET A 195 19.73 32.16 6.19
CA MET A 195 19.93 32.96 7.40
C MET A 195 18.75 33.87 7.73
N SER A 196 17.81 34.09 6.80
CA SER A 196 16.72 35.06 6.99
C SER A 196 15.79 34.70 8.15
N LEU A 197 15.39 33.44 8.28
CA LEU A 197 14.52 33.00 9.35
C LEU A 197 15.21 33.03 10.74
N PRO A 198 16.41 32.46 10.90
CA PRO A 198 17.17 32.62 12.14
C PRO A 198 17.36 34.08 12.56
N TYR A 199 17.70 34.96 11.62
CA TYR A 199 17.87 36.40 11.89
C TYR A 199 16.57 37.05 12.38
N GLN A 200 15.45 36.75 11.75
CA GLN A 200 14.14 37.26 12.16
C GLN A 200 13.76 36.82 13.56
N LEU A 201 13.94 35.52 13.87
CA LEU A 201 13.70 34.98 15.19
C LEU A 201 14.59 35.62 16.26
N TYR A 202 15.85 35.87 15.93
CA TYR A 202 16.76 36.57 16.83
C TYR A 202 16.27 37.99 17.12
N LYS A 203 15.87 38.74 16.09
CA LYS A 203 15.30 40.12 16.26
C LYS A 203 14.02 40.13 17.07
N ASP A 204 13.18 39.09 16.92
CA ASP A 204 11.92 38.95 17.68
C ASP A 204 12.14 38.50 19.14
N GLY A 205 13.39 38.29 19.56
CA GLY A 205 13.76 37.87 20.90
C GLY A 205 13.68 36.37 21.15
N ASN A 206 13.41 35.58 20.12
CA ASN A 206 13.39 34.10 20.20
C ASN A 206 14.78 33.53 19.87
N THR A 207 15.76 33.88 20.71
CA THR A 207 17.18 33.55 20.50
C THR A 207 17.42 32.04 20.50
N ASP A 208 16.78 31.29 21.39
CA ASP A 208 16.98 29.83 21.49
C ASP A 208 16.60 29.13 20.18
N LYS A 209 15.48 29.53 19.58
CA LYS A 209 15.05 28.96 18.29
C LYS A 209 15.91 29.41 17.12
N ALA A 210 16.43 30.64 17.18
CA ALA A 210 17.39 31.14 16.20
C ALA A 210 18.69 30.31 16.22
N ILE A 211 19.23 30.03 17.41
CA ILE A 211 20.42 29.18 17.61
C ILE A 211 20.16 27.77 17.08
N GLU A 212 19.06 27.15 17.45
CA GLU A 212 18.69 25.80 16.97
C GLU A 212 18.71 25.71 15.43
N LEU A 213 18.09 26.70 14.76
CA LEU A 213 18.07 26.72 13.29
C LEU A 213 19.44 27.02 12.66
N LEU A 214 20.28 27.80 13.33
CA LEU A 214 21.65 28.04 12.89
C LEU A 214 22.52 26.80 13.03
N ASP A 215 22.40 26.08 14.14
CA ASP A 215 23.11 24.83 14.38
C ASP A 215 22.71 23.78 13.36
N ASP A 216 21.40 23.62 13.11
CA ASP A 216 20.89 22.73 12.07
C ASP A 216 21.43 23.10 10.68
N LEU A 217 21.45 24.38 10.34
CA LEU A 217 22.01 24.85 9.08
C LEU A 217 23.51 24.56 8.98
N ALA A 218 24.26 24.89 10.04
CA ALA A 218 25.69 24.66 10.09
C ALA A 218 26.06 23.18 9.97
N LEU A 219 25.36 22.32 10.69
CA LEU A 219 25.54 20.87 10.61
C LEU A 219 25.21 20.34 9.20
N ASN A 220 24.12 20.81 8.58
CA ASN A 220 23.77 20.39 7.21
C ASN A 220 24.80 20.81 6.16
N ILE A 221 25.55 21.90 6.38
CA ILE A 221 26.57 22.40 5.45
C ILE A 221 27.93 21.77 5.73
N LEU A 222 28.30 21.60 6.99
CA LEU A 222 29.68 21.33 7.42
C LEU A 222 29.89 19.88 7.88
N TYR A 223 28.83 19.14 8.23
CA TYR A 223 28.91 17.76 8.71
C TYR A 223 28.59 16.75 7.61
N GLU A 224 29.51 15.84 7.33
CA GLU A 224 29.33 14.75 6.38
C GLU A 224 29.34 13.39 7.13
N GLU A 225 28.19 12.74 7.21
CA GLU A 225 27.97 11.47 7.96
C GLU A 225 28.90 10.32 7.52
N LYS A 226 29.46 10.38 6.31
CA LYS A 226 30.35 9.36 5.73
C LYS A 226 31.82 9.76 5.76
N SER A 227 32.18 10.86 6.39
CA SER A 227 33.59 11.23 6.50
C SER A 227 34.32 10.22 7.40
N SER A 228 35.49 9.79 6.97
CA SER A 228 36.34 8.87 7.75
C SER A 228 37.12 9.58 8.87
N GLY A 229 36.85 10.86 9.08
CA GLY A 229 37.47 11.73 10.07
C GLY A 229 36.82 11.65 11.45
N ASP A 230 37.44 12.31 12.43
CA ASP A 230 36.84 12.48 13.75
C ASP A 230 35.71 13.53 13.65
N PRO A 231 34.46 13.18 13.98
CA PRO A 231 33.30 14.09 13.94
C PRO A 231 33.47 15.34 14.81
N PHE A 232 34.43 15.35 15.71
CA PHE A 232 34.72 16.46 16.58
C PHE A 232 35.05 17.76 15.81
N TRP A 233 35.86 17.64 14.76
CA TRP A 233 36.29 18.83 14.00
C TRP A 233 35.13 19.46 13.21
N GLU A 234 34.28 18.65 12.62
CA GLU A 234 33.16 19.13 11.84
C GLU A 234 32.10 19.78 12.75
N LYS A 235 31.82 19.16 13.90
CA LYS A 235 30.91 19.71 14.91
C LYS A 235 31.43 21.01 15.50
N THR A 236 32.72 21.08 15.83
CA THR A 236 33.35 22.32 16.34
C THR A 236 33.31 23.45 15.28
N ALA A 237 33.45 23.10 14.00
CA ALA A 237 33.29 24.08 12.92
C ALA A 237 31.85 24.58 12.81
N ALA A 238 30.85 23.72 13.02
CA ALA A 238 29.44 24.12 13.06
C ALA A 238 29.13 25.06 14.24
N ASP A 239 29.60 24.71 15.45
CA ASP A 239 29.49 25.59 16.63
C ASP A 239 30.14 26.97 16.41
N TYR A 240 31.31 26.96 15.78
CA TYR A 240 31.99 28.21 15.44
C TYR A 240 31.22 29.05 14.41
N PHE A 241 30.65 28.41 13.39
CA PHE A 241 29.79 29.07 12.41
C PHE A 241 28.57 29.71 13.09
N THR A 242 27.88 29.00 13.98
CA THR A 242 26.74 29.53 14.74
C THR A 242 27.11 30.73 15.57
N GLY A 243 28.26 30.67 16.29
CA GLY A 243 28.76 31.80 17.08
C GLY A 243 29.07 33.05 16.23
N LEU A 244 29.70 32.88 15.07
CA LEU A 244 29.94 33.99 14.14
C LEU A 244 28.66 34.57 13.55
N ALA A 245 27.71 33.71 13.20
CA ALA A 245 26.42 34.15 12.67
C ALA A 245 25.64 34.99 13.68
N LEU A 246 25.64 34.60 14.94
CA LEU A 246 25.03 35.39 16.03
C LEU A 246 25.72 36.75 16.22
N GLY A 247 27.06 36.79 16.19
CA GLY A 247 27.78 38.05 16.23
C GLY A 247 27.42 39.00 15.07
N LEU A 248 27.24 38.44 13.86
CA LEU A 248 26.78 39.24 12.71
C LEU A 248 25.30 39.70 12.89
N PHE A 249 24.46 38.93 13.58
CA PHE A 249 23.09 39.35 13.87
C PHE A 249 23.02 40.50 14.89
N GLU A 250 23.96 40.54 15.84
CA GLU A 250 24.09 41.67 16.78
C GLU A 250 24.51 42.96 16.10
N ASP A 251 25.38 42.86 15.08
CA ASP A 251 25.91 44.01 14.36
C ASP A 251 24.96 44.55 13.28
N ALA A 252 23.88 43.81 12.91
CA ALA A 252 22.97 44.13 11.80
C ALA A 252 21.65 44.78 12.28
#